data_3056110af5d1c09746cc5e3ee3274391
#
_entry.id   3056110af5d1c09746cc5e3ee3274391
#
_cell.length_a   1.000
_cell.length_b   1.000
_cell.length_c   1.000
_cell.angle_alpha   90.00
_cell.angle_beta   90.00
_cell.angle_gamma   90.00
#
_symmetry.space_group_name_H-M   'P 1'
#
loop_
_entity.id
_entity.type
_entity.pdbx_description
1 polymer ?
#
loop_
_entity_poly.entity_id
_entity_poly.type
_entity_poly.pdbx_seq_one_letter_code
_entity_poly.pdbx_strand_id
1 'polypeptide(L)'
;MKHPPYQLSPVTPEQSAYLHNWFDSQQDLDQWGGQGFNFPIRALQFLQQLYLPGTQSYWLYQHRQRVAFGQLCDRFDCNHLARLLVHPESRGQGHSKTLIKGLIAQGLQQQPQRDFSLFVYRKNHIAVQCYQQLGFVEAEQPGVADPLLFFMKLSRKAAKQLLKDHQDANLG
;
A
#
# COMPACT_ATOMS: atom_id res chain seq x y z
N MET A 1 9.26 25.11 9.56
CA MET A 1 10.21 24.33 8.73
C MET A 1 9.38 23.46 7.79
N LYS A 2 9.53 23.65 6.48
CA LYS A 2 8.91 22.75 5.51
C LYS A 2 9.56 21.38 5.67
N HIS A 3 8.81 20.38 6.08
CA HIS A 3 9.29 19.00 6.01
C HIS A 3 9.75 18.74 4.57
N PRO A 4 10.90 18.08 4.35
CA PRO A 4 11.32 17.75 3.01
C PRO A 4 10.23 16.91 2.35
N PRO A 5 9.99 17.13 1.07
CA PRO A 5 8.91 16.47 0.39
C PRO A 5 9.10 14.96 0.41
N TYR A 6 8.02 14.25 0.66
CA TYR A 6 8.00 12.82 0.42
C TYR A 6 8.27 12.53 -1.05
N GLN A 7 9.00 11.46 -1.29
CA GLN A 7 9.26 10.97 -2.63
C GLN A 7 8.79 9.51 -2.74
N LEU A 8 7.87 9.26 -3.67
CA LEU A 8 7.49 7.91 -4.06
C LEU A 8 8.36 7.49 -5.26
N SER A 9 9.04 6.34 -5.14
CA SER A 9 9.93 5.86 -6.19
C SER A 9 9.68 4.39 -6.49
N PRO A 10 9.69 3.97 -7.76
CA PRO A 10 9.64 2.55 -8.12
C PRO A 10 10.77 1.76 -7.48
N VAL A 11 10.49 0.51 -7.14
CA VAL A 11 11.45 -0.41 -6.53
C VAL A 11 12.02 -1.33 -7.59
N THR A 12 13.34 -1.45 -7.66
CA THR A 12 13.99 -2.51 -8.42
C THR A 12 14.06 -3.82 -7.62
N PRO A 13 14.21 -4.99 -8.29
CA PRO A 13 14.36 -6.26 -7.59
C PRO A 13 15.43 -6.25 -6.50
N GLU A 14 16.59 -5.66 -6.80
CA GLU A 14 17.72 -5.59 -5.86
C GLU A 14 17.39 -4.75 -4.62
N GLN A 15 16.63 -3.68 -4.80
CA GLN A 15 16.21 -2.80 -3.70
C GLN A 15 15.18 -3.44 -2.79
N SER A 16 14.38 -4.38 -3.29
CA SER A 16 13.37 -5.07 -2.47
C SER A 16 13.98 -5.96 -1.39
N ALA A 17 15.25 -6.34 -1.51
CA ALA A 17 15.97 -7.07 -0.48
C ALA A 17 16.01 -6.34 0.88
N TYR A 18 15.95 -5.01 0.87
CA TYR A 18 15.89 -4.22 2.11
C TYR A 18 14.61 -4.45 2.92
N LEU A 19 13.54 -4.92 2.29
CA LEU A 19 12.27 -5.19 2.95
C LEU A 19 12.37 -6.35 3.95
N HIS A 20 13.33 -7.27 3.77
CA HIS A 20 13.56 -8.41 4.65
C HIS A 20 13.74 -7.99 6.11
N ASN A 21 14.45 -6.88 6.34
CA ASN A 21 14.80 -6.39 7.67
C ASN A 21 13.61 -5.72 8.40
N TRP A 22 12.45 -5.64 7.76
CA TRP A 22 11.26 -5.04 8.34
C TRP A 22 10.33 -6.04 9.01
N PHE A 23 10.69 -7.33 8.98
CA PHE A 23 9.93 -8.43 9.58
C PHE A 23 10.76 -9.18 10.61
N ASP A 24 10.18 -9.38 11.78
CA ASP A 24 10.82 -10.07 12.89
C ASP A 24 10.26 -11.49 13.10
N SER A 25 9.14 -11.84 12.45
CA SER A 25 8.46 -13.10 12.65
C SER A 25 7.63 -13.56 11.45
N GLN A 26 7.27 -14.85 11.43
CA GLN A 26 6.30 -15.38 10.47
C GLN A 26 4.95 -14.67 10.59
N GLN A 27 4.51 -14.36 11.81
CA GLN A 27 3.23 -13.69 12.03
C GLN A 27 3.19 -12.29 11.40
N ASP A 28 4.26 -11.50 11.51
CA ASP A 28 4.34 -10.17 10.88
C ASP A 28 4.29 -10.30 9.37
N LEU A 29 4.99 -11.30 8.84
CA LEU A 29 5.07 -11.56 7.41
C LEU A 29 3.70 -12.00 6.84
N ASP A 30 2.98 -12.89 7.53
CA ASP A 30 1.65 -13.34 7.14
C ASP A 30 0.62 -12.21 7.21
N GLN A 31 0.71 -11.36 8.23
CA GLN A 31 -0.18 -10.21 8.38
C GLN A 31 -0.02 -9.19 7.24
N TRP A 32 1.18 -9.03 6.73
CA TRP A 32 1.48 -8.10 5.63
C TRP A 32 1.23 -8.71 4.25
N GLY A 33 1.79 -9.90 4.03
CA GLY A 33 1.86 -10.51 2.69
C GLY A 33 0.80 -11.56 2.42
N GLY A 34 0.05 -11.97 3.43
CA GLY A 34 -0.81 -13.14 3.38
C GLY A 34 0.00 -14.44 3.36
N GLN A 35 -0.68 -15.55 3.12
CA GLN A 35 -0.01 -16.85 3.02
C GLN A 35 0.87 -16.92 1.77
N GLY A 36 2.02 -17.58 1.90
CA GLY A 36 2.94 -17.82 0.78
C GLY A 36 4.34 -17.27 0.97
N PHE A 37 4.55 -16.42 1.97
CA PHE A 37 5.89 -16.02 2.41
C PHE A 37 6.33 -16.86 3.59
N ASN A 38 7.63 -17.21 3.65
CA ASN A 38 8.20 -18.02 4.72
C ASN A 38 9.27 -17.24 5.49
N PHE A 39 9.22 -17.33 6.82
CA PHE A 39 10.25 -16.79 7.69
C PHE A 39 11.15 -17.94 8.21
N PRO A 40 12.46 -17.81 8.23
CA PRO A 40 13.25 -16.67 7.73
C PRO A 40 13.15 -16.50 6.19
N ILE A 41 13.15 -15.26 5.75
CA ILE A 41 12.89 -14.91 4.36
C ILE A 41 14.04 -15.42 3.46
N ARG A 42 13.68 -16.19 2.45
CA ARG A 42 14.59 -16.61 1.38
C ARG A 42 14.46 -15.63 0.21
N ALA A 43 15.53 -14.90 -0.10
CA ALA A 43 15.52 -13.78 -1.04
C ALA A 43 14.88 -14.12 -2.40
N LEU A 44 15.28 -15.22 -3.03
CA LEU A 44 14.76 -15.59 -4.34
C LEU A 44 13.25 -15.88 -4.32
N GLN A 45 12.79 -16.67 -3.35
CA GLN A 45 11.38 -17.01 -3.20
C GLN A 45 10.53 -15.77 -2.88
N PHE A 46 11.06 -14.89 -2.05
CA PHE A 46 10.43 -13.61 -1.72
C PHE A 46 10.24 -12.73 -2.96
N LEU A 47 11.29 -12.60 -3.78
CA LEU A 47 11.25 -11.83 -5.02
C LEU A 47 10.22 -12.39 -6.02
N GLN A 48 10.17 -13.70 -6.18
CA GLN A 48 9.20 -14.35 -7.09
C GLN A 48 7.75 -14.03 -6.69
N GLN A 49 7.46 -13.95 -5.40
CA GLN A 49 6.13 -13.62 -4.91
C GLN A 49 5.82 -12.12 -4.96
N LEU A 50 6.83 -11.26 -4.87
CA LEU A 50 6.69 -9.81 -4.98
C LEU A 50 6.44 -9.35 -6.41
N TYR A 51 7.13 -9.94 -7.38
CA TYR A 51 7.09 -9.54 -8.78
C TYR A 51 6.12 -10.40 -9.61
N LEU A 52 4.84 -10.33 -9.26
CA LEU A 52 3.80 -10.93 -10.09
C LEU A 52 3.45 -10.02 -11.27
N PRO A 53 3.02 -10.57 -12.42
CA PRO A 53 2.55 -9.78 -13.56
C PRO A 53 1.50 -8.75 -13.16
N GLY A 54 1.60 -7.55 -13.71
CA GLY A 54 0.69 -6.44 -13.40
C GLY A 54 0.89 -5.81 -12.01
N THR A 55 2.02 -6.09 -11.35
CA THR A 55 2.36 -5.54 -10.04
C THR A 55 3.56 -4.62 -10.12
N GLN A 56 3.43 -3.43 -9.58
CA GLN A 56 4.49 -2.45 -9.42
C GLN A 56 4.72 -2.15 -7.94
N SER A 57 5.97 -2.13 -7.52
CA SER A 57 6.37 -1.88 -6.13
C SER A 57 6.98 -0.49 -5.99
N TYR A 58 6.70 0.16 -4.85
CA TYR A 58 7.15 1.52 -4.57
C TYR A 58 7.71 1.65 -3.16
N TRP A 59 8.81 2.41 -3.04
CA TRP A 59 9.29 2.96 -1.78
C TRP A 59 8.75 4.37 -1.57
N LEU A 60 8.29 4.66 -0.36
CA LEU A 60 8.10 6.03 0.11
C LEU A 60 9.35 6.45 0.88
N TYR A 61 9.97 7.54 0.44
CA TYR A 61 11.10 8.16 1.10
C TYR A 61 10.66 9.42 1.84
N GLN A 62 11.25 9.64 3.02
CA GLN A 62 11.27 10.92 3.72
C GLN A 62 12.71 11.17 4.17
N HIS A 63 13.27 12.38 3.95
CA HIS A 63 14.67 12.69 4.26
C HIS A 63 15.68 11.66 3.71
N ARG A 64 15.42 11.11 2.51
CA ARG A 64 16.23 10.04 1.88
C ARG A 64 16.17 8.67 2.61
N GLN A 65 15.36 8.55 3.65
CA GLN A 65 15.13 7.29 4.35
C GLN A 65 13.87 6.59 3.81
N ARG A 66 13.92 5.26 3.66
CA ARG A 66 12.77 4.45 3.32
C ARG A 66 11.85 4.35 4.53
N VAL A 67 10.67 4.97 4.44
CA VAL A 67 9.71 4.98 5.57
C VAL A 67 8.50 4.10 5.33
N ALA A 68 8.17 3.77 4.07
CA ALA A 68 7.09 2.86 3.76
C ALA A 68 7.30 2.17 2.40
N PHE A 69 6.61 1.04 2.22
CA PHE A 69 6.57 0.23 1.01
C PHE A 69 5.12 -0.07 0.64
N GLY A 70 4.82 -0.16 -0.65
CA GLY A 70 3.51 -0.58 -1.13
C GLY A 70 3.53 -1.00 -2.58
N GLN A 71 2.50 -1.71 -2.98
CA GLN A 71 2.32 -2.18 -4.35
C GLN A 71 1.04 -1.64 -4.97
N LEU A 72 1.10 -1.38 -6.26
CA LEU A 72 -0.02 -1.10 -7.14
C LEU A 72 -0.16 -2.24 -8.12
N CYS A 73 -1.30 -2.91 -8.13
CA CYS A 73 -1.56 -4.11 -8.90
C CYS A 73 -2.74 -3.90 -9.84
N ASP A 74 -2.64 -4.42 -11.05
CA ASP A 74 -3.77 -4.53 -11.99
C ASP A 74 -4.59 -5.77 -11.61
N ARG A 75 -5.59 -5.62 -10.75
CA ARG A 75 -6.45 -6.71 -10.27
C ARG A 75 -7.87 -6.23 -10.04
N PHE A 76 -8.84 -7.14 -10.21
CA PHE A 76 -10.25 -6.91 -9.88
C PHE A 76 -10.86 -5.72 -10.64
N ASP A 77 -10.39 -5.46 -11.87
CA ASP A 77 -10.72 -4.26 -12.66
C ASP A 77 -10.47 -2.95 -11.91
N CYS A 78 -9.57 -2.96 -10.95
CA CYS A 78 -9.18 -1.84 -10.11
C CYS A 78 -7.67 -1.59 -10.15
N ASN A 79 -7.30 -0.39 -9.79
CA ASN A 79 -5.99 -0.07 -9.25
C ASN A 79 -5.92 -0.66 -7.82
N HIS A 80 -5.46 -1.91 -7.69
CA HIS A 80 -5.46 -2.62 -6.41
C HIS A 80 -4.21 -2.29 -5.60
N LEU A 81 -4.40 -1.72 -4.42
CA LEU A 81 -3.31 -1.45 -3.47
C LEU A 81 -3.05 -2.70 -2.63
N ALA A 82 -1.80 -3.15 -2.60
CA ALA A 82 -1.42 -4.37 -1.90
C ALA A 82 -0.14 -4.17 -1.10
N ARG A 83 0.05 -5.02 -0.09
CA ARG A 83 1.28 -5.14 0.69
C ARG A 83 1.80 -3.80 1.21
N LEU A 84 0.89 -2.99 1.75
CA LEU A 84 1.21 -1.70 2.35
C LEU A 84 1.92 -1.91 3.69
N LEU A 85 3.11 -1.33 3.84
CA LEU A 85 3.92 -1.48 5.05
C LEU A 85 4.62 -0.17 5.40
N VAL A 86 4.53 0.23 6.66
CA VAL A 86 5.33 1.32 7.22
C VAL A 86 6.47 0.71 8.03
N HIS A 87 7.68 1.25 7.87
CA HIS A 87 8.84 0.83 8.64
C HIS A 87 8.51 0.80 10.13
N PRO A 88 8.85 -0.26 10.88
CA PRO A 88 8.48 -0.38 12.29
C PRO A 88 8.76 0.86 13.13
N GLU A 89 9.95 1.45 13.00
CA GLU A 89 10.37 2.64 13.74
C GLU A 89 9.72 3.95 13.26
N SER A 90 9.03 3.93 12.11
CA SER A 90 8.38 5.11 11.51
C SER A 90 6.85 5.09 11.65
N ARG A 91 6.31 4.13 12.38
CA ARG A 91 4.86 4.00 12.62
C ARG A 91 4.33 5.17 13.44
N GLY A 92 3.02 5.45 13.31
CA GLY A 92 2.35 6.52 14.06
C GLY A 92 2.62 7.94 13.55
N GLN A 93 3.39 8.10 12.46
CA GLN A 93 3.78 9.41 11.90
C GLN A 93 3.00 9.79 10.62
N GLY A 94 1.95 9.05 10.27
CA GLY A 94 1.10 9.35 9.11
C GLY A 94 1.62 8.88 7.75
N HIS A 95 2.74 8.15 7.70
CA HIS A 95 3.36 7.67 6.45
C HIS A 95 2.45 6.78 5.62
N SER A 96 1.57 5.99 6.24
CA SER A 96 0.61 5.13 5.53
C SER A 96 -0.33 5.95 4.65
N LYS A 97 -0.87 7.06 5.15
CA LYS A 97 -1.75 7.94 4.37
C LYS A 97 -1.02 8.58 3.21
N THR A 98 0.23 9.01 3.42
CA THR A 98 1.08 9.58 2.37
C THR A 98 1.41 8.56 1.30
N LEU A 99 1.77 7.32 1.69
CA LEU A 99 2.00 6.21 0.77
C LEU A 99 0.76 5.94 -0.09
N ILE A 100 -0.40 5.79 0.54
CA ILE A 100 -1.66 5.48 -0.16
C ILE A 100 -2.00 6.58 -1.17
N LYS A 101 -1.91 7.85 -0.78
CA LYS A 101 -2.14 8.99 -1.70
C LYS A 101 -1.16 8.97 -2.87
N GLY A 102 0.10 8.65 -2.63
CA GLY A 102 1.10 8.50 -3.69
C GLY A 102 0.75 7.37 -4.67
N LEU A 103 0.35 6.21 -4.16
CA LEU A 103 -0.09 5.07 -4.99
C LEU A 103 -1.38 5.40 -5.77
N ILE A 104 -2.32 6.13 -5.16
CA ILE A 104 -3.53 6.62 -5.83
C ILE A 104 -3.15 7.55 -6.99
N ALA A 105 -2.21 8.47 -6.78
CA ALA A 105 -1.74 9.35 -7.85
C ALA A 105 -1.12 8.56 -9.02
N GLN A 106 -0.31 7.54 -8.73
CA GLN A 106 0.24 6.64 -9.75
C GLN A 106 -0.85 5.87 -10.50
N GLY A 107 -1.83 5.32 -9.78
CA GLY A 107 -2.94 4.59 -10.38
C GLY A 107 -3.80 5.46 -11.30
N LEU A 108 -4.10 6.68 -10.90
CA LEU A 108 -4.82 7.65 -11.74
C LEU A 108 -4.04 8.07 -12.99
N GLN A 109 -2.72 8.11 -12.90
CA GLN A 109 -1.86 8.41 -14.04
C GLN A 109 -1.82 7.25 -15.04
N GLN A 110 -1.73 6.01 -14.55
CA GLN A 110 -1.57 4.82 -15.39
C GLN A 110 -2.90 4.30 -15.93
N GLN A 111 -3.94 4.27 -15.09
CA GLN A 111 -5.27 3.76 -15.42
C GLN A 111 -6.37 4.69 -14.86
N PRO A 112 -6.56 5.87 -15.46
CA PRO A 112 -7.41 6.94 -14.92
C PRO A 112 -8.90 6.60 -14.85
N GLN A 113 -9.34 5.56 -15.56
CA GLN A 113 -10.74 5.13 -15.62
C GLN A 113 -11.10 4.11 -14.54
N ARG A 114 -10.11 3.56 -13.82
CA ARG A 114 -10.35 2.52 -12.82
C ARG A 114 -10.53 3.09 -11.41
N ASP A 115 -11.38 2.44 -10.64
CA ASP A 115 -11.50 2.64 -9.20
C ASP A 115 -10.29 2.02 -8.47
N PHE A 116 -10.21 2.25 -7.17
CA PHE A 116 -9.19 1.67 -6.31
C PHE A 116 -9.78 0.60 -5.42
N SER A 117 -8.98 -0.40 -5.05
CA SER A 117 -9.38 -1.43 -4.10
C SER A 117 -8.20 -1.86 -3.23
N LEU A 118 -8.51 -2.49 -2.11
CA LEU A 118 -7.55 -3.15 -1.25
C LEU A 118 -8.23 -4.25 -0.43
N PHE A 119 -7.43 -5.19 0.08
CA PHE A 119 -7.82 -6.10 1.13
C PHE A 119 -7.19 -5.71 2.46
N VAL A 120 -7.90 -5.93 3.55
CA VAL A 120 -7.39 -5.70 4.91
C VAL A 120 -7.99 -6.72 5.88
N TYR A 121 -7.18 -7.24 6.80
CA TYR A 121 -7.70 -8.09 7.86
C TYR A 121 -8.67 -7.33 8.74
N ARG A 122 -9.86 -7.92 9.02
CA ARG A 122 -10.89 -7.33 9.88
C ARG A 122 -10.37 -6.97 11.27
N LYS A 123 -9.45 -7.76 11.80
CA LYS A 123 -8.80 -7.52 13.10
C LYS A 123 -7.79 -6.36 13.09
N ASN A 124 -7.37 -5.89 11.94
CA ASN A 124 -6.43 -4.75 11.83
C ASN A 124 -7.20 -3.43 11.87
N HIS A 125 -7.76 -3.10 13.04
CA HIS A 125 -8.62 -1.94 13.24
C HIS A 125 -7.93 -0.62 12.87
N ILE A 126 -6.62 -0.50 13.12
CA ILE A 126 -5.84 0.70 12.80
C ILE A 126 -5.81 0.93 11.29
N ALA A 127 -5.53 -0.11 10.51
CA ALA A 127 -5.52 -0.01 9.05
C ALA A 127 -6.92 0.24 8.49
N VAL A 128 -7.94 -0.48 8.98
CA VAL A 128 -9.34 -0.28 8.56
C VAL A 128 -9.76 1.17 8.79
N GLN A 129 -9.51 1.72 9.97
CA GLN A 129 -9.83 3.11 10.27
C GLN A 129 -9.06 4.10 9.37
N CYS A 130 -7.78 3.82 9.10
CA CYS A 130 -6.98 4.63 8.17
C CYS A 130 -7.61 4.67 6.77
N TYR A 131 -8.02 3.52 6.23
CA TYR A 131 -8.63 3.43 4.90
C TYR A 131 -10.01 4.10 4.85
N GLN A 132 -10.83 3.92 5.88
CA GLN A 132 -12.12 4.62 6.01
C GLN A 132 -11.95 6.14 6.02
N GLN A 133 -10.96 6.67 6.73
CA GLN A 133 -10.65 8.10 6.76
C GLN A 133 -10.19 8.63 5.39
N LEU A 134 -9.63 7.79 4.54
CA LEU A 134 -9.28 8.13 3.17
C LEU A 134 -10.44 7.98 2.18
N GLY A 135 -11.60 7.53 2.65
CA GLY A 135 -12.83 7.39 1.86
C GLY A 135 -13.05 6.00 1.26
N PHE A 136 -12.22 5.00 1.61
CA PHE A 136 -12.51 3.61 1.24
C PHE A 136 -13.74 3.10 2.01
N VAL A 137 -14.58 2.35 1.31
CA VAL A 137 -15.79 1.72 1.87
C VAL A 137 -15.74 0.23 1.62
N GLU A 138 -16.37 -0.55 2.51
CA GLU A 138 -16.51 -1.99 2.34
C GLU A 138 -17.29 -2.30 1.07
N ALA A 139 -16.85 -3.30 0.33
CA ALA A 139 -17.48 -3.79 -0.90
C ALA A 139 -17.49 -5.32 -0.92
N GLU A 140 -18.30 -5.90 -1.80
CA GLU A 140 -18.36 -7.34 -2.01
C GLU A 140 -16.99 -7.86 -2.50
N GLN A 141 -16.52 -8.94 -1.87
CA GLN A 141 -15.25 -9.56 -2.25
C GLN A 141 -15.36 -10.21 -3.62
N PRO A 142 -14.36 -10.06 -4.48
CA PRO A 142 -14.30 -10.77 -5.75
C PRO A 142 -13.99 -12.26 -5.50
N GLY A 143 -14.74 -13.15 -6.16
CA GLY A 143 -14.55 -14.58 -6.07
C GLY A 143 -15.04 -15.20 -4.75
N VAL A 144 -14.30 -16.16 -4.21
CA VAL A 144 -14.63 -16.80 -2.94
C VAL A 144 -14.26 -15.89 -1.79
N ALA A 145 -15.26 -15.53 -0.98
CA ALA A 145 -15.06 -14.61 0.14
C ALA A 145 -14.24 -15.25 1.27
N ASP A 146 -13.24 -14.52 1.76
CA ASP A 146 -12.51 -14.83 2.99
C ASP A 146 -13.15 -14.07 4.16
N PRO A 147 -13.73 -14.76 5.16
CA PRO A 147 -14.39 -14.11 6.29
C PRO A 147 -13.44 -13.29 7.18
N LEU A 148 -12.14 -13.49 7.07
CA LEU A 148 -11.13 -12.77 7.84
C LEU A 148 -10.77 -11.41 7.23
N LEU A 149 -11.19 -11.16 5.99
CA LEU A 149 -10.83 -9.95 5.25
C LEU A 149 -12.03 -9.02 5.03
N PHE A 150 -11.75 -7.72 4.96
CA PHE A 150 -12.55 -6.76 4.22
C PHE A 150 -11.96 -6.55 2.83
N PHE A 151 -12.82 -6.49 1.82
CA PHE A 151 -12.51 -5.89 0.54
C PHE A 151 -13.05 -4.47 0.57
N MET A 152 -12.20 -3.48 0.32
CA MET A 152 -12.58 -2.08 0.38
C MET A 152 -12.31 -1.41 -0.95
N LYS A 153 -13.20 -0.48 -1.34
CA LYS A 153 -13.10 0.27 -2.59
C LYS A 153 -13.14 1.78 -2.37
N LEU A 154 -12.42 2.49 -3.22
CA LEU A 154 -12.48 3.93 -3.36
C LEU A 154 -12.77 4.26 -4.83
N SER A 155 -13.86 4.99 -5.09
CA SER A 155 -14.16 5.39 -6.47
C SER A 155 -13.10 6.33 -7.02
N ARG A 156 -12.85 6.27 -8.33
CA ARG A 156 -11.93 7.20 -9.00
C ARG A 156 -12.30 8.67 -8.79
N LYS A 157 -13.59 8.96 -8.65
CA LYS A 157 -14.08 10.32 -8.36
C LYS A 157 -13.63 10.76 -6.96
N ALA A 158 -13.84 9.92 -5.95
CA ALA A 158 -13.41 10.19 -4.58
C ALA A 158 -11.88 10.25 -4.47
N ALA A 159 -11.16 9.39 -5.20
CA ALA A 159 -9.70 9.42 -5.27
C ALA A 159 -9.16 10.75 -5.82
N LYS A 160 -9.75 11.26 -6.90
CA LYS A 160 -9.39 12.58 -7.46
C LYS A 160 -9.66 13.71 -6.48
N GLN A 161 -10.79 13.67 -5.76
CA GLN A 161 -11.12 14.67 -4.75
C GLN A 161 -10.14 14.62 -3.58
N LEU A 162 -9.81 13.43 -3.08
CA LEU A 162 -8.83 13.24 -2.01
C LEU A 162 -7.48 13.88 -2.31
N LEU A 163 -7.00 13.77 -3.56
CA LEU A 163 -5.73 14.37 -3.96
C LEU A 163 -5.82 15.90 -4.11
N LYS A 164 -6.95 16.45 -4.55
CA LYS A 164 -7.16 17.91 -4.61
C LYS A 164 -7.15 18.52 -3.23
N ASP A 165 -7.91 17.96 -2.28
CA ASP A 165 -8.00 18.44 -0.90
C ASP A 165 -6.60 18.45 -0.23
N HIS A 166 -5.74 17.49 -0.60
CA HIS A 166 -4.37 17.42 -0.10
C HIS A 166 -3.47 18.50 -0.68
N GLN A 167 -3.64 18.87 -1.95
CA GLN A 167 -2.87 19.93 -2.60
C GLN A 167 -3.24 21.30 -2.01
N ASP A 168 -4.52 21.55 -1.80
CA ASP A 168 -5.03 22.80 -1.23
C ASP A 168 -4.56 23.00 0.22
N ALA A 169 -4.52 21.92 1.02
CA ALA A 169 -4.02 21.96 2.38
C ALA A 169 -2.50 22.25 2.50
N ASN A 170 -1.73 22.00 1.43
CA ASN A 170 -0.29 22.30 1.38
C ASN A 170 0.04 23.70 0.84
N LEU A 171 -0.94 24.44 0.33
CA LEU A 171 -0.80 25.80 -0.22
C LEU A 171 -1.20 26.89 0.79
N GLY A 172 -1.82 26.52 1.90
CA GLY A 172 -2.18 27.40 3.01
C GLY A 172 -1.16 27.31 4.15
#